data_f32c9b9920c7cc023d235908bfe26824
#
_entry.id   f32c9b9920c7cc023d235908bfe26824
#
_cell.length_a   1.000
_cell.length_b   1.000
_cell.length_c   1.000
_cell.angle_alpha   90.00
_cell.angle_beta   90.00
_cell.angle_gamma   90.00
#
_symmetry.space_group_name_H-M   'P 1'
#
loop_
_entity.id
_entity.type
_entity.pdbx_description
1 polymer ?
#
loop_
_entity_poly.entity_id
_entity_poly.type
_entity_poly.pdbx_seq_one_letter_code
_entity_poly.pdbx_strand_id
1 'polypeptide(L)'
;NPEDCWLCNLLSQAFQQKKEYDRALEMGWRAVVLSKGDNDQQINFGYLLYEIAVESPATDVLSHARRWQREYPDNPIVRHMTGAMLNAGHVSQINSVYVRDIFNAFADDFENVLGSLDYAVPSLMAEALEALAQNVRLKKMKILDAGCGTGLCGAYLKKYAKFRGLDGVDLSEKMLEVARRKKLYTRLYNQDLSQFLSRHENGYDLINAADVFTYFGELGSVFVLMFDALKPGGRILFSVSENSHNKDDYFLHLSGRFLHSKSYVEEGLKKRGFIIEKLNRVKLRNEGEAEVWGWIVMARKP
;
A
#
# COMPACT_ATOMS: atom_id res chain seq x y z
N ASN A 1 -17.53 30.64 6.17
CA ASN A 1 -18.35 30.27 7.31
C ASN A 1 -17.49 29.38 8.23
N PRO A 2 -17.27 29.74 9.52
CA PRO A 2 -16.46 28.92 10.44
C PRO A 2 -17.07 27.53 10.78
N GLU A 3 -18.26 27.25 10.28
CA GLU A 3 -18.96 25.97 10.42
C GLU A 3 -18.87 25.08 9.16
N ASP A 4 -17.98 25.41 8.22
CA ASP A 4 -17.75 24.66 7.02
C ASP A 4 -16.52 23.74 7.19
N CYS A 5 -16.72 22.43 7.18
CA CYS A 5 -15.64 21.45 7.36
C CYS A 5 -14.58 21.55 6.26
N TRP A 6 -14.98 21.88 5.03
CA TRP A 6 -14.05 22.06 3.90
C TRP A 6 -13.13 23.28 4.13
N LEU A 7 -13.71 24.42 4.60
CA LEU A 7 -12.91 25.61 4.93
C LEU A 7 -11.96 25.33 6.09
N CYS A 8 -12.39 24.59 7.12
CA CYS A 8 -11.54 24.19 8.22
C CYS A 8 -10.36 23.34 7.74
N ASN A 9 -10.59 22.42 6.80
CA ASN A 9 -9.52 21.60 6.22
C ASN A 9 -8.52 22.44 5.41
N LEU A 10 -8.99 23.37 4.58
CA LEU A 10 -8.11 24.30 3.85
C LEU A 10 -7.27 25.17 4.79
N LEU A 11 -7.87 25.68 5.88
CA LEU A 11 -7.14 26.48 6.88
C LEU A 11 -6.11 25.62 7.59
N SER A 12 -6.43 24.36 7.90
CA SER A 12 -5.49 23.41 8.48
C SER A 12 -4.25 23.25 7.60
N GLN A 13 -4.42 22.99 6.31
CA GLN A 13 -3.32 22.88 5.35
C GLN A 13 -2.51 24.18 5.23
N ALA A 14 -3.19 25.34 5.20
CA ALA A 14 -2.51 26.64 5.13
C ALA A 14 -1.66 26.93 6.38
N PHE A 15 -2.14 26.55 7.58
CA PHE A 15 -1.38 26.69 8.81
C PHE A 15 -0.20 25.70 8.87
N GLN A 16 -0.39 24.48 8.40
CA GLN A 16 0.68 23.50 8.30
C GLN A 16 1.82 24.00 7.40
N GLN A 17 1.51 24.53 6.19
CA GLN A 17 2.50 25.13 5.31
C GLN A 17 3.28 26.30 5.95
N LYS A 18 2.62 27.03 6.85
CA LYS A 18 3.26 28.09 7.65
C LYS A 18 3.99 27.59 8.88
N LYS A 19 3.98 26.27 9.13
CA LYS A 19 4.53 25.63 10.34
C LYS A 19 3.85 26.09 11.65
N GLU A 20 2.61 26.56 11.56
CA GLU A 20 1.77 26.93 12.69
C GLU A 20 0.98 25.68 13.15
N TYR A 21 1.70 24.66 13.64
CA TYR A 21 1.19 23.30 13.83
C TYR A 21 0.01 23.20 14.79
N ASP A 22 0.02 23.93 15.91
CA ASP A 22 -1.09 23.92 16.87
C ASP A 22 -2.40 24.40 16.23
N ARG A 23 -2.30 25.46 15.41
CA ARG A 23 -3.46 25.98 14.66
C ARG A 23 -3.91 25.01 13.55
N ALA A 24 -2.97 24.36 12.91
CA ALA A 24 -3.27 23.33 11.92
C ALA A 24 -4.05 22.17 12.55
N LEU A 25 -3.60 21.67 13.70
CA LEU A 25 -4.25 20.59 14.45
C LEU A 25 -5.64 21.00 14.96
N GLU A 26 -5.81 22.24 15.42
CA GLU A 26 -7.11 22.75 15.85
C GLU A 26 -8.12 22.79 14.69
N MET A 27 -7.71 23.32 13.52
CA MET A 27 -8.57 23.39 12.34
C MET A 27 -8.87 22.01 11.76
N GLY A 28 -7.90 21.12 11.70
CA GLY A 28 -8.09 19.73 11.25
C GLY A 28 -9.08 18.98 12.15
N TRP A 29 -8.93 19.12 13.47
CA TRP A 29 -9.88 18.55 14.44
C TRP A 29 -11.30 19.12 14.25
N ARG A 30 -11.41 20.43 14.05
CA ARG A 30 -12.69 21.07 13.81
C ARG A 30 -13.37 20.56 12.53
N ALA A 31 -12.60 20.30 11.47
CA ALA A 31 -13.13 19.70 10.24
C ALA A 31 -13.72 18.31 10.52
N VAL A 32 -13.04 17.46 11.30
CA VAL A 32 -13.54 16.14 11.73
C VAL A 32 -14.86 16.25 12.48
N VAL A 33 -14.96 17.17 13.45
CA VAL A 33 -16.17 17.33 14.26
C VAL A 33 -17.34 17.85 13.42
N LEU A 34 -17.12 18.88 12.59
CA LEU A 34 -18.17 19.48 11.75
C LEU A 34 -18.68 18.52 10.67
N SER A 35 -17.84 17.63 10.17
CA SER A 35 -18.24 16.58 9.21
C SER A 35 -18.98 15.40 9.85
N LYS A 36 -19.19 15.44 11.18
CA LYS A 36 -19.75 14.32 11.97
C LYS A 36 -18.97 13.02 11.82
N GLY A 37 -17.66 13.12 11.66
CA GLY A 37 -16.77 11.98 11.56
C GLY A 37 -16.76 11.31 10.18
N ASP A 38 -17.02 12.07 9.11
CA ASP A 38 -16.86 11.60 7.73
C ASP A 38 -15.46 11.02 7.48
N ASN A 39 -15.39 9.93 6.73
CA ASN A 39 -14.16 9.18 6.54
C ASN A 39 -13.05 9.99 5.84
N ASP A 40 -13.38 10.87 4.90
CA ASP A 40 -12.39 11.69 4.21
C ASP A 40 -11.72 12.67 5.20
N GLN A 41 -12.50 13.25 6.13
CA GLN A 41 -11.97 14.13 7.16
C GLN A 41 -11.17 13.37 8.23
N GLN A 42 -11.55 12.13 8.55
CA GLN A 42 -10.76 11.25 9.41
C GLN A 42 -9.38 10.94 8.77
N ILE A 43 -9.37 10.64 7.48
CA ILE A 43 -8.14 10.39 6.71
C ILE A 43 -7.25 11.63 6.70
N ASN A 44 -7.81 12.79 6.36
CA ASN A 44 -7.07 14.05 6.30
C ASN A 44 -6.44 14.39 7.66
N PHE A 45 -7.18 14.21 8.75
CA PHE A 45 -6.67 14.47 10.09
C PHE A 45 -5.56 13.48 10.49
N GLY A 46 -5.69 12.21 10.11
CA GLY A 46 -4.65 11.20 10.34
C GLY A 46 -3.34 11.53 9.63
N TYR A 47 -3.41 11.97 8.37
CA TYR A 47 -2.22 12.42 7.63
C TYR A 47 -1.62 13.70 8.22
N LEU A 48 -2.44 14.66 8.62
CA LEU A 48 -1.97 15.88 9.30
C LEU A 48 -1.16 15.53 10.55
N LEU A 49 -1.68 14.63 11.39
CA LEU A 49 -0.98 14.16 12.59
C LEU A 49 0.36 13.50 12.24
N TYR A 50 0.38 12.64 11.23
CA TYR A 50 1.58 11.97 10.76
C TYR A 50 2.63 12.96 10.24
N GLU A 51 2.26 13.87 9.36
CA GLU A 51 3.17 14.84 8.75
C GLU A 51 3.76 15.78 9.82
N ILE A 52 2.94 16.28 10.75
CA ILE A 52 3.42 17.10 11.86
C ILE A 52 4.36 16.31 12.79
N ALA A 53 4.07 15.03 13.07
CA ALA A 53 4.95 14.19 13.88
C ALA A 53 6.34 14.02 13.24
N VAL A 54 6.42 13.97 11.90
CA VAL A 54 7.68 13.88 11.15
C VAL A 54 8.38 15.23 11.09
N GLU A 55 7.66 16.31 10.76
CA GLU A 55 8.23 17.65 10.58
C GLU A 55 8.62 18.34 11.88
N SER A 56 7.88 18.10 12.95
CA SER A 56 8.06 18.72 14.27
C SER A 56 7.86 17.72 15.40
N PRO A 57 8.86 16.86 15.70
CA PRO A 57 8.76 15.86 16.77
C PRO A 57 8.48 16.44 18.17
N ALA A 58 8.66 17.75 18.36
CA ALA A 58 8.36 18.45 19.60
C ALA A 58 6.88 18.80 19.78
N THR A 59 6.08 18.78 18.70
CA THR A 59 4.64 19.04 18.76
C THR A 59 3.91 17.84 19.35
N ASP A 60 3.02 18.09 20.32
CA ASP A 60 2.28 17.00 21.00
C ASP A 60 1.14 16.44 20.14
N VAL A 61 1.49 15.72 19.10
CA VAL A 61 0.51 15.01 18.26
C VAL A 61 -0.14 13.82 18.98
N LEU A 62 0.52 13.26 20.01
CA LEU A 62 0.04 12.07 20.71
C LEU A 62 -1.21 12.36 21.55
N SER A 63 -1.31 13.55 22.15
CA SER A 63 -2.53 13.96 22.86
C SER A 63 -3.73 14.07 21.92
N HIS A 64 -3.52 14.59 20.72
CA HIS A 64 -4.53 14.66 19.67
C HIS A 64 -4.93 13.27 19.17
N ALA A 65 -3.98 12.37 18.96
CA ALA A 65 -4.25 10.98 18.58
C ALA A 65 -5.08 10.24 19.66
N ARG A 66 -4.74 10.40 20.95
CA ARG A 66 -5.52 9.82 22.06
C ARG A 66 -6.93 10.39 22.13
N ARG A 67 -7.10 11.71 21.94
CA ARG A 67 -8.41 12.35 21.88
C ARG A 67 -9.22 11.78 20.72
N TRP A 68 -8.63 11.69 19.57
CA TRP A 68 -9.25 11.18 18.35
C TRP A 68 -9.73 9.72 18.52
N GLN A 69 -8.88 8.84 19.07
CA GLN A 69 -9.24 7.46 19.38
C GLN A 69 -10.40 7.35 20.37
N ARG A 70 -10.45 8.23 21.38
CA ARG A 70 -11.52 8.24 22.38
C ARG A 70 -12.86 8.71 21.81
N GLU A 71 -12.85 9.68 20.91
CA GLU A 71 -14.07 10.26 20.33
C GLU A 71 -14.66 9.36 19.22
N TYR A 72 -13.80 8.59 18.52
CA TYR A 72 -14.19 7.72 17.40
C TYR A 72 -13.62 6.29 17.53
N PRO A 73 -13.90 5.57 18.64
CA PRO A 73 -13.23 4.29 18.95
C PRO A 73 -13.55 3.16 17.95
N ASP A 74 -14.71 3.21 17.30
CA ASP A 74 -15.19 2.18 16.37
C ASP A 74 -14.86 2.49 14.90
N ASN A 75 -14.33 3.68 14.59
CA ASN A 75 -13.95 4.03 13.23
C ASN A 75 -12.66 3.29 12.82
N PRO A 76 -12.67 2.51 11.74
CA PRO A 76 -11.51 1.70 11.33
C PRO A 76 -10.29 2.55 10.92
N ILE A 77 -10.50 3.76 10.39
CA ILE A 77 -9.44 4.71 10.03
C ILE A 77 -8.73 5.18 11.30
N VAL A 78 -9.52 5.63 12.28
CA VAL A 78 -9.02 6.13 13.57
C VAL A 78 -8.23 5.04 14.28
N ARG A 79 -8.80 3.83 14.40
CA ARG A 79 -8.13 2.69 15.05
C ARG A 79 -6.80 2.36 14.40
N HIS A 80 -6.73 2.40 13.07
CA HIS A 80 -5.51 2.11 12.34
C HIS A 80 -4.46 3.20 12.55
N MET A 81 -4.78 4.47 12.26
CA MET A 81 -3.83 5.58 12.33
C MET A 81 -3.35 5.84 13.76
N THR A 82 -4.26 5.80 14.76
CA THR A 82 -3.86 5.94 16.16
C THR A 82 -3.10 4.72 16.67
N GLY A 83 -3.40 3.51 16.18
CA GLY A 83 -2.64 2.30 16.48
C GLY A 83 -1.17 2.43 16.06
N ALA A 84 -0.91 2.98 14.86
CA ALA A 84 0.43 3.28 14.38
C ALA A 84 1.15 4.30 15.28
N MET A 85 0.47 5.38 15.67
CA MET A 85 1.05 6.49 16.45
C MET A 85 1.26 6.16 17.93
N LEU A 86 0.33 5.42 18.54
CA LEU A 86 0.34 5.13 19.97
C LEU A 86 1.03 3.81 20.34
N ASN A 87 1.60 3.08 19.35
CA ASN A 87 2.13 1.73 19.53
C ASN A 87 1.12 0.78 20.21
N ALA A 88 -0.17 0.95 19.91
CA ALA A 88 -1.28 0.25 20.55
C ALA A 88 -1.48 -1.17 19.97
N GLY A 89 -0.49 -2.04 20.14
CA GLY A 89 -0.62 -3.49 19.91
C GLY A 89 -0.12 -3.97 18.56
N HIS A 90 0.15 -5.28 18.48
CA HIS A 90 0.54 -5.96 17.24
C HIS A 90 -0.70 -6.09 16.32
N VAL A 91 -0.83 -5.18 15.38
CA VAL A 91 -1.79 -5.31 14.28
C VAL A 91 -1.12 -6.21 13.23
N SER A 92 -1.73 -7.33 12.87
CA SER A 92 -1.18 -8.26 11.86
C SER A 92 -1.58 -7.90 10.42
N GLN A 93 -2.65 -7.12 10.26
CA GLN A 93 -3.17 -6.69 8.97
C GLN A 93 -3.98 -5.41 9.12
N ILE A 94 -3.93 -4.53 8.12
CA ILE A 94 -4.76 -3.33 8.05
C ILE A 94 -6.20 -3.71 7.69
N ASN A 95 -7.16 -3.00 8.29
CA ASN A 95 -8.57 -3.20 7.97
C ASN A 95 -8.83 -2.86 6.48
N SER A 96 -9.41 -3.80 5.74
CA SER A 96 -9.69 -3.65 4.30
C SER A 96 -10.62 -2.47 3.97
N VAL A 97 -11.53 -2.10 4.90
CA VAL A 97 -12.38 -0.91 4.75
C VAL A 97 -11.54 0.35 4.74
N TYR A 98 -10.59 0.47 5.66
CA TYR A 98 -9.65 1.60 5.70
C TYR A 98 -8.84 1.71 4.40
N VAL A 99 -8.24 0.61 3.94
CA VAL A 99 -7.47 0.59 2.67
C VAL A 99 -8.33 1.01 1.50
N ARG A 100 -9.54 0.44 1.38
CA ARG A 100 -10.50 0.78 0.32
C ARG A 100 -10.85 2.27 0.31
N ASP A 101 -11.18 2.82 1.48
CA ASP A 101 -11.69 4.17 1.58
C ASP A 101 -10.59 5.20 1.29
N ILE A 102 -9.35 4.98 1.75
CA ILE A 102 -8.19 5.79 1.35
C ILE A 102 -8.02 5.80 -0.17
N PHE A 103 -7.94 4.63 -0.80
CA PHE A 103 -7.71 4.54 -2.23
C PHE A 103 -8.89 5.06 -3.06
N ASN A 104 -10.12 4.97 -2.56
CA ASN A 104 -11.26 5.62 -3.18
C ASN A 104 -11.14 7.16 -3.15
N ALA A 105 -10.67 7.73 -2.03
CA ALA A 105 -10.49 9.18 -1.91
C ALA A 105 -9.38 9.72 -2.84
N PHE A 106 -8.32 8.94 -3.05
CA PHE A 106 -7.15 9.36 -3.83
C PHE A 106 -7.20 8.98 -5.32
N ALA A 107 -8.18 8.22 -5.79
CA ALA A 107 -8.14 7.57 -7.10
C ALA A 107 -7.91 8.52 -8.28
N ASP A 108 -8.53 9.71 -8.27
CA ASP A 108 -8.46 10.66 -9.38
C ASP A 108 -7.11 11.39 -9.45
N ASP A 109 -6.43 11.59 -8.31
CA ASP A 109 -5.14 12.30 -8.24
C ASP A 109 -3.95 11.38 -7.94
N PHE A 110 -4.19 10.08 -7.81
CA PHE A 110 -3.21 9.08 -7.36
C PHE A 110 -1.90 9.10 -8.18
N GLU A 111 -1.98 9.16 -9.50
CA GLU A 111 -0.79 9.12 -10.35
C GLU A 111 0.02 10.40 -10.26
N ASN A 112 -0.64 11.57 -10.08
CA ASN A 112 0.03 12.84 -9.88
C ASN A 112 0.78 12.85 -8.53
N VAL A 113 0.13 12.37 -7.47
CA VAL A 113 0.75 12.25 -6.14
C VAL A 113 1.96 11.32 -6.19
N LEU A 114 1.85 10.15 -6.82
CA LEU A 114 2.99 9.24 -6.98
C LEU A 114 4.12 9.84 -7.81
N GLY A 115 3.79 10.63 -8.84
CA GLY A 115 4.77 11.36 -9.64
C GLY A 115 5.60 12.35 -8.79
N SER A 116 4.97 13.02 -7.81
CA SER A 116 5.65 13.94 -6.90
C SER A 116 6.54 13.24 -5.87
N LEU A 117 6.34 11.95 -5.61
CA LEU A 117 7.11 11.14 -4.67
C LEU A 117 8.31 10.41 -5.31
N ASP A 118 8.61 10.64 -6.58
CA ASP A 118 9.65 9.89 -7.30
C ASP A 118 9.44 8.37 -7.20
N TYR A 119 8.18 7.93 -7.38
CA TYR A 119 7.75 6.55 -7.17
C TYR A 119 8.31 5.60 -8.25
N ALA A 120 9.26 4.76 -7.86
CA ALA A 120 10.05 3.94 -8.78
C ALA A 120 9.59 2.47 -8.87
N VAL A 121 8.66 1.99 -8.02
CA VAL A 121 8.33 0.56 -7.92
C VAL A 121 7.91 -0.06 -9.26
N PRO A 122 7.01 0.53 -10.07
CA PRO A 122 6.63 -0.07 -11.35
C PRO A 122 7.80 -0.25 -12.32
N SER A 123 8.72 0.73 -12.40
CA SER A 123 9.91 0.64 -13.26
C SER A 123 10.91 -0.40 -12.76
N LEU A 124 11.17 -0.45 -11.46
CA LEU A 124 12.06 -1.44 -10.84
C LEU A 124 11.55 -2.88 -11.01
N MET A 125 10.24 -3.08 -10.92
CA MET A 125 9.62 -4.40 -11.17
C MET A 125 9.64 -4.76 -12.66
N ALA A 126 9.45 -3.78 -13.55
CA ALA A 126 9.59 -3.99 -14.99
C ALA A 126 11.03 -4.41 -15.36
N GLU A 127 12.05 -3.74 -14.81
CA GLU A 127 13.46 -4.10 -14.97
C GLU A 127 13.76 -5.52 -14.45
N ALA A 128 13.18 -5.90 -13.30
CA ALA A 128 13.36 -7.22 -12.74
C ALA A 128 12.79 -8.31 -13.66
N LEU A 129 11.63 -8.05 -14.27
CA LEU A 129 10.98 -8.98 -15.21
C LEU A 129 11.72 -9.01 -16.54
N GLU A 130 12.25 -7.90 -17.02
CA GLU A 130 13.05 -7.81 -18.24
C GLU A 130 14.37 -8.56 -18.10
N ALA A 131 15.08 -8.40 -16.97
CA ALA A 131 16.29 -9.16 -16.65
C ALA A 131 16.03 -10.68 -16.61
N LEU A 132 14.88 -11.11 -16.08
CA LEU A 132 14.47 -12.51 -16.13
C LEU A 132 14.27 -12.97 -17.60
N ALA A 133 13.61 -12.15 -18.43
CA ALA A 133 13.32 -12.47 -19.82
C ALA A 133 14.58 -12.63 -20.70
N GLN A 134 15.67 -11.94 -20.34
CA GLN A 134 16.97 -12.07 -21.01
C GLN A 134 17.65 -13.41 -20.68
N ASN A 135 17.45 -13.94 -19.48
CA ASN A 135 18.11 -15.15 -19.00
C ASN A 135 17.27 -16.42 -19.19
N VAL A 136 15.97 -16.28 -19.33
CA VAL A 136 15.02 -17.39 -19.48
C VAL A 136 14.05 -17.05 -20.59
N ARG A 137 13.88 -17.98 -21.56
CA ARG A 137 12.87 -17.82 -22.60
C ARG A 137 11.46 -17.85 -21.98
N LEU A 138 10.94 -16.66 -21.62
CA LEU A 138 9.59 -16.53 -21.10
C LEU A 138 8.58 -16.84 -22.19
N LYS A 139 7.68 -17.79 -21.90
CA LYS A 139 6.46 -18.00 -22.70
C LYS A 139 5.46 -16.91 -22.36
N LYS A 140 4.48 -16.65 -23.21
CA LYS A 140 3.37 -15.76 -22.89
C LYS A 140 2.57 -16.30 -21.71
N MET A 141 2.37 -15.48 -20.68
CA MET A 141 1.91 -15.87 -19.36
C MET A 141 0.46 -15.47 -19.07
N LYS A 142 -0.20 -16.23 -18.22
CA LYS A 142 -1.39 -15.79 -17.48
C LYS A 142 -0.91 -15.05 -16.24
N ILE A 143 -1.18 -13.76 -16.17
CA ILE A 143 -0.65 -12.85 -15.16
C ILE A 143 -1.79 -12.31 -14.29
N LEU A 144 -1.59 -12.27 -12.99
CA LEU A 144 -2.37 -11.50 -12.03
C LEU A 144 -1.57 -10.27 -11.61
N ASP A 145 -2.17 -9.10 -11.72
CA ASP A 145 -1.72 -7.87 -11.08
C ASP A 145 -2.54 -7.71 -9.80
N ALA A 146 -1.96 -8.08 -8.68
CA ALA A 146 -2.57 -8.08 -7.35
C ALA A 146 -2.43 -6.69 -6.74
N GLY A 147 -3.55 -6.07 -6.32
CA GLY A 147 -3.58 -4.67 -5.92
C GLY A 147 -3.22 -3.76 -7.09
N CYS A 148 -3.89 -3.95 -8.23
CA CYS A 148 -3.49 -3.30 -9.49
C CYS A 148 -3.69 -1.78 -9.50
N GLY A 149 -4.44 -1.22 -8.54
CA GLY A 149 -4.72 0.20 -8.44
C GLY A 149 -5.26 0.79 -9.74
N THR A 150 -4.70 1.92 -10.15
CA THR A 150 -5.00 2.56 -11.44
C THR A 150 -4.38 1.84 -12.65
N GLY A 151 -3.63 0.76 -12.44
CA GLY A 151 -3.03 -0.03 -13.51
C GLY A 151 -1.65 0.46 -13.98
N LEU A 152 -0.84 1.05 -13.11
CA LEU A 152 0.52 1.50 -13.45
C LEU A 152 1.41 0.36 -13.93
N CYS A 153 1.29 -0.83 -13.31
CA CYS A 153 2.05 -2.01 -13.71
C CYS A 153 1.52 -2.66 -14.99
N GLY A 154 0.27 -2.43 -15.34
CA GLY A 154 -0.39 -3.08 -16.48
C GLY A 154 0.32 -2.92 -17.82
N ALA A 155 0.96 -1.76 -18.05
CA ALA A 155 1.64 -1.47 -19.30
C ALA A 155 2.84 -2.40 -19.58
N TYR A 156 3.71 -2.65 -18.59
CA TYR A 156 4.83 -3.58 -18.75
C TYR A 156 4.38 -5.03 -18.67
N LEU A 157 3.42 -5.37 -17.78
CA LEU A 157 2.90 -6.72 -17.65
C LEU A 157 2.25 -7.21 -18.95
N LYS A 158 1.58 -6.31 -19.69
CA LYS A 158 0.93 -6.60 -20.97
C LYS A 158 1.91 -7.17 -22.01
N LYS A 159 3.19 -6.76 -22.00
CA LYS A 159 4.23 -7.27 -22.90
C LYS A 159 4.44 -8.77 -22.74
N TYR A 160 4.30 -9.29 -21.52
CA TYR A 160 4.54 -10.69 -21.16
C TYR A 160 3.25 -11.53 -21.10
N ALA A 161 2.09 -10.89 -21.06
CA ALA A 161 0.82 -11.59 -20.98
C ALA A 161 0.47 -12.31 -22.30
N LYS A 162 -0.11 -13.51 -22.19
CA LYS A 162 -0.76 -14.16 -23.32
C LYS A 162 -2.02 -13.41 -23.74
N PHE A 163 -2.58 -13.74 -24.90
CA PHE A 163 -3.85 -13.16 -25.33
C PHE A 163 -4.92 -13.38 -24.25
N ARG A 164 -5.59 -12.32 -23.83
CA ARG A 164 -6.58 -12.31 -22.72
C ARG A 164 -6.02 -12.90 -21.41
N GLY A 165 -4.75 -12.68 -21.14
CA GLY A 165 -4.04 -13.29 -20.00
C GLY A 165 -3.60 -12.33 -18.91
N LEU A 166 -4.03 -11.06 -18.90
CA LEU A 166 -3.73 -10.11 -17.83
C LEU A 166 -5.01 -9.80 -17.05
N ASP A 167 -5.09 -10.28 -15.82
CA ASP A 167 -6.14 -9.98 -14.87
C ASP A 167 -5.62 -9.01 -13.80
N GLY A 168 -6.49 -8.14 -13.27
CA GLY A 168 -6.19 -7.25 -12.14
C GLY A 168 -7.21 -7.45 -11.03
N VAL A 169 -6.78 -7.32 -9.77
CA VAL A 169 -7.65 -7.31 -8.59
C VAL A 169 -7.29 -6.14 -7.70
N ASP A 170 -8.29 -5.41 -7.22
CA ASP A 170 -8.13 -4.31 -6.26
C ASP A 170 -9.37 -4.16 -5.37
N LEU A 171 -9.17 -3.62 -4.16
CA LEU A 171 -10.25 -3.31 -3.22
C LEU A 171 -11.05 -2.06 -3.62
N SER A 172 -10.39 -1.10 -4.27
CA SER A 172 -10.97 0.19 -4.63
C SER A 172 -11.63 0.14 -6.01
N GLU A 173 -12.96 0.28 -6.04
CA GLU A 173 -13.70 0.37 -7.30
C GLU A 173 -13.30 1.62 -8.09
N LYS A 174 -13.05 2.75 -7.44
CA LYS A 174 -12.62 3.99 -8.12
C LYS A 174 -11.25 3.83 -8.79
N MET A 175 -10.30 3.14 -8.15
CA MET A 175 -9.03 2.77 -8.77
C MET A 175 -9.24 1.90 -10.02
N LEU A 176 -10.12 0.91 -9.92
CA LEU A 176 -10.44 0.03 -11.06
C LEU A 176 -11.14 0.77 -12.20
N GLU A 177 -11.92 1.81 -11.93
CA GLU A 177 -12.49 2.68 -12.98
C GLU A 177 -11.40 3.37 -13.80
N VAL A 178 -10.35 3.88 -13.13
CA VAL A 178 -9.19 4.45 -13.83
C VAL A 178 -8.45 3.37 -14.64
N ALA A 179 -8.21 2.20 -14.05
CA ALA A 179 -7.56 1.07 -14.73
C ALA A 179 -8.34 0.60 -15.98
N ARG A 180 -9.68 0.57 -15.93
CA ARG A 180 -10.55 0.22 -17.08
C ARG A 180 -10.35 1.16 -18.27
N ARG A 181 -10.20 2.47 -18.01
CA ARG A 181 -9.98 3.48 -19.07
C ARG A 181 -8.70 3.21 -19.86
N LYS A 182 -7.67 2.60 -19.22
CA LYS A 182 -6.40 2.24 -19.89
C LYS A 182 -6.49 1.03 -20.84
N LYS A 183 -7.54 0.22 -20.75
CA LYS A 183 -7.79 -0.95 -21.62
C LYS A 183 -6.63 -1.97 -21.68
N LEU A 184 -5.90 -2.11 -20.58
CA LEU A 184 -4.74 -3.01 -20.48
C LEU A 184 -5.13 -4.43 -20.05
N TYR A 185 -6.08 -4.52 -19.12
CA TYR A 185 -6.48 -5.76 -18.48
C TYR A 185 -7.56 -6.51 -19.27
N THR A 186 -7.54 -7.84 -19.14
CA THR A 186 -8.59 -8.71 -19.66
C THR A 186 -9.81 -8.70 -18.75
N ARG A 187 -9.56 -8.76 -17.45
CA ARG A 187 -10.57 -8.72 -16.39
C ARG A 187 -10.05 -7.89 -15.23
N LEU A 188 -10.94 -7.15 -14.60
CA LEU A 188 -10.70 -6.40 -13.37
C LEU A 188 -11.72 -6.85 -12.33
N TYR A 189 -11.22 -7.20 -11.14
CA TYR A 189 -12.03 -7.73 -10.04
C TYR A 189 -11.97 -6.78 -8.85
N ASN A 190 -13.14 -6.31 -8.41
CA ASN A 190 -13.25 -5.54 -7.17
C ASN A 190 -13.45 -6.51 -6.01
N GLN A 191 -12.34 -6.97 -5.42
CA GLN A 191 -12.33 -7.98 -4.36
C GLN A 191 -11.13 -7.81 -3.44
N ASP A 192 -11.25 -8.32 -2.22
CA ASP A 192 -10.12 -8.55 -1.33
C ASP A 192 -9.15 -9.58 -1.95
N LEU A 193 -7.85 -9.31 -1.86
CA LEU A 193 -6.81 -10.14 -2.48
C LEU A 193 -6.80 -11.57 -1.94
N SER A 194 -6.93 -11.73 -0.61
CA SER A 194 -6.91 -13.05 0.01
C SER A 194 -8.12 -13.88 -0.40
N GLN A 195 -9.30 -13.26 -0.45
CA GLN A 195 -10.52 -13.90 -0.93
C GLN A 195 -10.43 -14.26 -2.42
N PHE A 196 -9.81 -13.39 -3.23
CA PHE A 196 -9.60 -13.66 -4.66
C PHE A 196 -8.67 -14.85 -4.85
N LEU A 197 -7.49 -14.83 -4.23
CA LEU A 197 -6.49 -15.89 -4.37
C LEU A 197 -7.00 -17.26 -3.92
N SER A 198 -7.77 -17.33 -2.83
CA SER A 198 -8.33 -18.59 -2.30
C SER A 198 -9.24 -19.34 -3.27
N ARG A 199 -9.68 -18.69 -4.36
CA ARG A 199 -10.57 -19.28 -5.39
C ARG A 199 -9.85 -19.58 -6.71
N HIS A 200 -8.52 -19.40 -6.78
CA HIS A 200 -7.77 -19.45 -8.03
C HIS A 200 -6.52 -20.35 -7.95
N GLU A 201 -6.71 -21.60 -7.52
CA GLU A 201 -5.60 -22.59 -7.48
C GLU A 201 -4.99 -22.84 -8.87
N ASN A 202 -3.66 -22.89 -8.93
CA ASN A 202 -2.89 -23.14 -10.15
C ASN A 202 -3.36 -22.31 -11.37
N GLY A 203 -3.82 -21.07 -11.11
CA GLY A 203 -4.42 -20.20 -12.13
C GLY A 203 -3.41 -19.37 -12.92
N TYR A 204 -2.27 -19.01 -12.30
CA TYR A 204 -1.38 -17.98 -12.82
C TYR A 204 0.05 -18.47 -13.05
N ASP A 205 0.71 -17.92 -14.06
CA ASP A 205 2.13 -18.12 -14.34
C ASP A 205 2.99 -17.05 -13.64
N LEU A 206 2.40 -15.86 -13.40
CA LEU A 206 3.01 -14.75 -12.66
C LEU A 206 1.95 -14.05 -11.82
N ILE A 207 2.29 -13.76 -10.56
CA ILE A 207 1.54 -12.85 -9.70
C ILE A 207 2.45 -11.66 -9.39
N ASN A 208 2.02 -10.45 -9.77
CA ASN A 208 2.69 -9.18 -9.52
C ASN A 208 1.99 -8.46 -8.38
N ALA A 209 2.73 -7.88 -7.42
CA ALA A 209 2.16 -7.13 -6.29
C ALA A 209 3.04 -5.91 -5.95
N ALA A 210 2.75 -4.76 -6.56
CA ALA A 210 3.48 -3.51 -6.36
C ALA A 210 2.87 -2.73 -5.20
N ASP A 211 3.63 -2.49 -4.12
CA ASP A 211 3.23 -1.76 -2.91
C ASP A 211 1.94 -2.26 -2.23
N VAL A 212 1.65 -3.56 -2.35
CA VAL A 212 0.49 -4.20 -1.75
C VAL A 212 0.79 -4.65 -0.33
N PHE A 213 1.98 -5.21 -0.10
CA PHE A 213 2.32 -5.82 1.19
C PHE A 213 2.62 -4.81 2.29
N THR A 214 2.68 -3.53 1.96
CA THR A 214 2.70 -2.45 2.97
C THR A 214 1.41 -2.38 3.79
N TYR A 215 0.35 -3.09 3.37
CA TYR A 215 -0.93 -3.21 4.08
C TYR A 215 -1.10 -4.55 4.82
N PHE A 216 -0.07 -5.41 4.78
CA PHE A 216 -0.03 -6.71 5.47
C PHE A 216 1.18 -6.72 6.43
N GLY A 217 0.94 -6.95 7.71
CA GLY A 217 2.02 -7.18 8.68
C GLY A 217 2.49 -8.64 8.57
N GLU A 218 1.58 -9.58 8.80
CA GLU A 218 1.85 -11.02 8.65
C GLU A 218 1.72 -11.43 7.17
N LEU A 219 2.85 -11.90 6.58
CA LEU A 219 2.93 -12.29 5.17
C LEU A 219 2.76 -13.79 4.93
N GLY A 220 2.89 -14.63 5.95
CA GLY A 220 2.86 -16.08 5.77
C GLY A 220 1.55 -16.57 5.15
N SER A 221 0.43 -16.03 5.61
CA SER A 221 -0.91 -16.38 5.10
C SER A 221 -1.08 -16.02 3.63
N VAL A 222 -0.64 -14.84 3.21
CA VAL A 222 -0.75 -14.42 1.81
C VAL A 222 0.26 -15.17 0.92
N PHE A 223 1.44 -15.53 1.43
CA PHE A 223 2.38 -16.38 0.69
C PHE A 223 1.82 -17.77 0.44
N VAL A 224 1.06 -18.34 1.38
CA VAL A 224 0.32 -19.61 1.16
C VAL A 224 -0.64 -19.46 -0.01
N LEU A 225 -1.49 -18.44 0.02
CA LEU A 225 -2.48 -18.21 -1.03
C LEU A 225 -1.84 -17.94 -2.40
N MET A 226 -0.76 -17.17 -2.45
CA MET A 226 -0.03 -16.92 -3.70
C MET A 226 0.62 -18.17 -4.24
N PHE A 227 1.21 -19.01 -3.37
CA PHE A 227 1.80 -20.27 -3.79
C PHE A 227 0.74 -21.21 -4.38
N ASP A 228 -0.42 -21.31 -3.76
CA ASP A 228 -1.50 -22.18 -4.23
C ASP A 228 -2.11 -21.65 -5.54
N ALA A 229 -2.21 -20.32 -5.72
CA ALA A 229 -2.70 -19.70 -6.93
C ALA A 229 -1.72 -19.81 -8.14
N LEU A 230 -0.43 -20.03 -7.87
CA LEU A 230 0.58 -20.22 -8.92
C LEU A 230 0.59 -21.65 -9.46
N LYS A 231 0.80 -21.78 -10.76
CA LYS A 231 1.17 -23.02 -11.40
C LYS A 231 2.57 -23.48 -10.99
N PRO A 232 2.91 -24.79 -11.10
CA PRO A 232 4.29 -25.24 -11.02
C PRO A 232 5.20 -24.43 -11.96
N GLY A 233 6.34 -23.97 -11.48
CA GLY A 233 7.25 -23.08 -12.21
C GLY A 233 6.81 -21.62 -12.26
N GLY A 234 5.63 -21.27 -11.74
CA GLY A 234 5.12 -19.89 -11.67
C GLY A 234 5.89 -19.02 -10.68
N ARG A 235 5.79 -17.71 -10.81
CA ARG A 235 6.55 -16.74 -10.05
C ARG A 235 5.68 -15.73 -9.35
N ILE A 236 6.16 -15.23 -8.20
CA ILE A 236 5.71 -13.99 -7.60
C ILE A 236 6.76 -12.91 -7.82
N LEU A 237 6.31 -11.68 -8.08
CA LEU A 237 7.14 -10.47 -8.15
C LEU A 237 6.46 -9.40 -7.30
N PHE A 238 7.13 -8.91 -6.27
CA PHE A 238 6.53 -7.95 -5.35
C PHE A 238 7.52 -6.98 -4.73
N SER A 239 7.03 -5.90 -4.14
CA SER A 239 7.79 -4.98 -3.32
C SER A 239 7.35 -5.04 -1.86
N VAL A 240 8.28 -4.77 -0.94
CA VAL A 240 8.04 -4.51 0.48
C VAL A 240 8.91 -3.36 0.95
N SER A 241 8.40 -2.53 1.86
CA SER A 241 9.20 -1.49 2.52
C SER A 241 10.10 -2.10 3.58
N GLU A 242 11.33 -1.61 3.67
CA GLU A 242 12.37 -2.16 4.55
C GLU A 242 12.15 -1.77 6.01
N ASN A 243 12.20 -2.74 6.91
CA ASN A 243 12.39 -2.54 8.33
C ASN A 243 13.88 -2.60 8.66
N SER A 244 14.55 -1.46 8.70
CA SER A 244 15.99 -1.35 9.05
C SER A 244 16.22 -0.91 10.50
N HIS A 245 15.19 -0.49 11.23
CA HIS A 245 15.31 0.17 12.53
C HIS A 245 14.76 -0.64 13.71
N ASN A 246 13.92 -1.63 13.44
CA ASN A 246 13.29 -2.46 14.45
C ASN A 246 13.81 -3.91 14.38
N LYS A 247 13.91 -4.58 15.53
CA LYS A 247 14.29 -6.00 15.60
C LYS A 247 13.14 -6.95 15.29
N ASP A 248 11.92 -6.43 15.20
CA ASP A 248 10.74 -7.22 14.90
C ASP A 248 10.73 -7.65 13.42
N ASP A 249 10.11 -8.75 13.12
CA ASP A 249 9.93 -9.28 11.77
C ASP A 249 9.21 -8.26 10.87
N TYR A 250 8.19 -7.62 11.41
CA TYR A 250 7.46 -6.51 10.80
C TYR A 250 6.91 -5.58 11.88
N PHE A 251 6.68 -4.32 11.53
CA PHE A 251 5.97 -3.39 12.41
C PHE A 251 5.17 -2.36 11.62
N LEU A 252 4.15 -1.81 12.27
CA LEU A 252 3.32 -0.75 11.71
C LEU A 252 4.01 0.60 11.96
N HIS A 253 4.49 1.21 10.88
CA HIS A 253 5.15 2.52 10.91
C HIS A 253 4.11 3.65 11.08
N LEU A 254 4.55 4.83 11.56
CA LEU A 254 3.70 6.01 11.74
C LEU A 254 2.93 6.43 10.48
N SER A 255 3.48 6.14 9.29
CA SER A 255 2.81 6.35 8.00
C SER A 255 1.57 5.47 7.77
N GLY A 256 1.22 4.61 8.73
CA GLY A 256 0.15 3.64 8.57
C GLY A 256 0.49 2.45 7.68
N ARG A 257 1.76 2.25 7.32
CA ARG A 257 2.25 1.16 6.46
C ARG A 257 3.11 0.19 7.24
N PHE A 258 3.06 -1.09 6.89
CA PHE A 258 3.97 -2.08 7.43
C PHE A 258 5.33 -2.05 6.74
N LEU A 259 6.37 -2.17 7.56
CA LEU A 259 7.74 -2.40 7.14
C LEU A 259 8.13 -3.81 7.53
N HIS A 260 8.95 -4.48 6.69
CA HIS A 260 9.33 -5.88 6.88
C HIS A 260 10.84 -6.05 6.90
N SER A 261 11.33 -6.91 7.80
CA SER A 261 12.74 -7.28 7.81
C SER A 261 13.06 -8.22 6.63
N LYS A 262 14.28 -8.13 6.12
CA LYS A 262 14.76 -9.00 5.04
C LYS A 262 14.64 -10.47 5.40
N SER A 263 15.11 -10.83 6.61
CA SER A 263 15.09 -12.21 7.11
C SER A 263 13.68 -12.78 7.17
N TYR A 264 12.72 -12.00 7.67
CA TYR A 264 11.32 -12.42 7.74
C TYR A 264 10.74 -12.76 6.35
N VAL A 265 11.00 -11.91 5.36
CA VAL A 265 10.53 -12.15 3.99
C VAL A 265 11.18 -13.39 3.40
N GLU A 266 12.52 -13.55 3.56
CA GLU A 266 13.25 -14.71 3.05
C GLU A 266 12.80 -16.03 3.71
N GLU A 267 12.66 -16.04 5.03
CA GLU A 267 12.23 -17.21 5.79
C GLU A 267 10.79 -17.59 5.48
N GLY A 268 9.88 -16.61 5.39
CA GLY A 268 8.48 -16.83 5.02
C GLY A 268 8.32 -17.48 3.64
N LEU A 269 9.07 -17.00 2.65
CA LEU A 269 9.09 -17.58 1.31
C LEU A 269 9.67 -19.00 1.31
N LYS A 270 10.82 -19.23 1.96
CA LYS A 270 11.46 -20.55 2.05
C LYS A 270 10.58 -21.56 2.78
N LYS A 271 9.96 -21.14 3.90
CA LYS A 271 9.04 -21.98 4.68
C LYS A 271 7.84 -22.46 3.86
N ARG A 272 7.37 -21.62 2.91
CA ARG A 272 6.29 -22.00 1.99
C ARG A 272 6.76 -22.87 0.82
N GLY A 273 8.07 -22.95 0.56
CA GLY A 273 8.67 -23.74 -0.51
C GLY A 273 9.01 -22.95 -1.78
N PHE A 274 9.01 -21.61 -1.71
CA PHE A 274 9.49 -20.78 -2.81
C PHE A 274 11.01 -20.84 -2.95
N ILE A 275 11.49 -20.79 -4.19
CA ILE A 275 12.89 -20.57 -4.53
C ILE A 275 13.06 -19.08 -4.84
N ILE A 276 13.83 -18.37 -4.02
CA ILE A 276 14.10 -16.94 -4.22
C ILE A 276 15.07 -16.79 -5.38
N GLU A 277 14.66 -16.10 -6.44
CA GLU A 277 15.46 -15.83 -7.65
C GLU A 277 16.11 -14.43 -7.59
N LYS A 278 15.45 -13.47 -6.91
CA LYS A 278 15.92 -12.08 -6.76
C LYS A 278 15.43 -11.51 -5.43
N LEU A 279 16.29 -10.78 -4.75
CA LEU A 279 15.96 -9.96 -3.58
C LEU A 279 16.92 -8.78 -3.54
N ASN A 280 16.53 -7.66 -4.14
CA ASN A 280 17.35 -6.48 -4.31
C ASN A 280 16.85 -5.34 -3.45
N ARG A 281 17.75 -4.73 -2.68
CA ARG A 281 17.50 -3.49 -1.95
C ARG A 281 17.52 -2.31 -2.93
N VAL A 282 16.46 -1.51 -2.91
CA VAL A 282 16.27 -0.38 -3.83
C VAL A 282 15.56 0.78 -3.12
N LYS A 283 15.70 2.01 -3.63
CA LYS A 283 14.86 3.12 -3.25
C LYS A 283 13.51 2.98 -3.94
N LEU A 284 12.42 2.96 -3.16
CA LEU A 284 11.07 2.78 -3.68
C LEU A 284 10.41 4.11 -4.06
N ARG A 285 10.61 5.14 -3.22
CA ARG A 285 10.05 6.50 -3.36
C ARG A 285 10.69 7.47 -2.38
N ASN A 286 10.30 8.73 -2.46
CA ASN A 286 10.52 9.72 -1.42
C ASN A 286 9.23 9.92 -0.59
N GLU A 287 9.36 10.25 0.70
CA GLU A 287 8.29 10.76 1.57
C GLU A 287 8.82 12.04 2.21
N GLY A 288 8.43 13.21 1.68
CA GLY A 288 9.08 14.47 1.99
C GLY A 288 10.56 14.46 1.56
N GLU A 289 11.47 14.79 2.49
CA GLU A 289 12.91 14.72 2.26
C GLU A 289 13.52 13.33 2.53
N ALA A 290 12.74 12.40 3.10
CA ALA A 290 13.21 11.07 3.46
C ALA A 290 13.09 10.09 2.27
N GLU A 291 14.11 9.25 2.09
CA GLU A 291 14.08 8.15 1.13
C GLU A 291 13.45 6.91 1.76
N VAL A 292 12.46 6.33 1.10
CA VAL A 292 11.88 5.04 1.50
C VAL A 292 12.57 3.92 0.74
N TRP A 293 13.34 3.13 1.47
CA TRP A 293 14.01 1.94 0.96
C TRP A 293 13.16 0.69 1.13
N GLY A 294 13.43 -0.29 0.30
CA GLY A 294 12.74 -1.57 0.35
C GLY A 294 13.36 -2.62 -0.55
N TRP A 295 12.62 -3.67 -0.80
CA TRP A 295 13.06 -4.85 -1.53
C TRP A 295 12.16 -5.11 -2.72
N ILE A 296 12.77 -5.33 -3.91
CA ILE A 296 12.09 -5.98 -5.02
C ILE A 296 12.45 -7.47 -4.94
N VAL A 297 11.44 -8.29 -4.82
CA VAL A 297 11.55 -9.73 -4.59
C VAL A 297 10.93 -10.49 -5.74
N MET A 298 11.67 -11.46 -6.28
CA MET A 298 11.16 -12.45 -7.22
C MET A 298 11.41 -13.83 -6.67
N ALA A 299 10.37 -14.65 -6.60
CA ALA A 299 10.47 -16.02 -6.12
C ALA A 299 9.60 -16.95 -6.97
N ARG A 300 10.06 -18.20 -7.15
CA ARG A 300 9.45 -19.19 -8.03
C ARG A 300 8.90 -20.38 -7.21
N LYS A 301 7.71 -20.81 -7.55
CA LYS A 301 7.17 -22.13 -7.14
C LYS A 301 7.91 -23.22 -7.92
N PRO A 302 8.41 -24.26 -7.27
CA PRO A 302 9.05 -25.39 -7.93
C PRO A 302 8.22 -26.05 -9.01
#